data_0de6c3af52a3634a137dda806ac5ef7e
#
_entry.id   0de6c3af52a3634a137dda806ac5ef7e
#
_cell.length_a   1.000
_cell.length_b   1.000
_cell.length_c   1.000
_cell.angle_alpha   90.00
_cell.angle_beta   90.00
_cell.angle_gamma   90.00
#
_symmetry.space_group_name_H-M   'P 1'
#
loop_
_entity.id
_entity.type
_entity.pdbx_description
1 polymer ?
#
loop_
_entity_poly.entity_id
_entity_poly.type
_entity_poly.pdbx_seq_one_letter_code
_entity_poly.pdbx_strand_id
1 'polypeptide(L)' 'MTPEEALRNILSLADGSDEMEDVHALQLLLQSIKTLAEKGLGRAQ' A
#
# COMPACT_ATOMS: atom_id res chain seq x y z
N MET A 1 -9.19 4.42 9.73
CA MET A 1 -7.76 4.04 9.75
C MET A 1 -6.91 5.24 10.13
N THR A 2 -5.98 5.06 11.06
CA THR A 2 -5.07 6.13 11.45
C THR A 2 -3.89 6.18 10.49
N PRO A 3 -3.20 7.33 10.40
CA PRO A 3 -2.00 7.40 9.55
C PRO A 3 -0.94 6.38 9.96
N GLU A 4 -0.79 6.11 11.24
CA GLU A 4 0.19 5.13 11.70
C GLU A 4 -0.15 3.74 11.22
N GLU A 5 -1.42 3.36 11.31
CA GLU A 5 -1.87 2.06 10.83
C GLU A 5 -1.65 1.92 9.32
N ALA A 6 -1.95 2.99 8.58
CA ALA A 6 -1.76 2.98 7.14
C ALA A 6 -0.29 2.79 6.80
N LEU A 7 0.60 3.48 7.51
CA LEU A 7 2.04 3.36 7.26
C LEU A 7 2.54 1.95 7.54
N ARG A 8 2.08 1.34 8.61
CA ARG A 8 2.47 -0.04 8.93
C ARG A 8 2.02 -1.02 7.86
N ASN A 9 0.81 -0.83 7.37
CA ASN A 9 0.28 -1.70 6.32
C ASN A 9 1.04 -1.51 5.02
N ILE A 10 1.37 -0.26 4.68
CA ILE A 10 2.16 0.04 3.49
C ILE A 10 3.53 -0.61 3.60
N LEU A 11 4.17 -0.52 4.76
CA LEU A 11 5.47 -1.12 4.95
C LEU A 11 5.44 -2.63 4.75
N SER A 12 4.41 -3.29 5.29
CA SER A 12 4.25 -4.72 5.11
C SER A 12 4.10 -5.10 3.65
N LEU A 13 3.31 -4.32 2.91
CA LEU A 13 3.11 -4.57 1.48
C LEU A 13 4.42 -4.34 0.71
N ALA A 14 5.13 -3.29 1.05
CA ALA A 14 6.39 -2.98 0.38
C ALA A 14 7.44 -4.07 0.62
N ASP A 15 7.49 -4.60 1.84
CA ASP A 15 8.40 -5.69 2.14
C ASP A 15 8.11 -6.93 1.28
N GLY A 16 6.83 -7.20 1.05
CA GLY A 16 6.44 -8.33 0.20
C GLY A 16 6.80 -8.13 -1.26
N SER A 17 6.95 -6.88 -1.69
CA SER A 17 7.23 -6.61 -3.10
C SER A 17 8.59 -7.12 -3.54
N ASP A 18 9.51 -7.32 -2.60
CA ASP A 18 10.85 -7.81 -2.94
C ASP A 18 10.82 -9.19 -3.57
N GLU A 19 9.78 -9.96 -3.33
CA GLU A 19 9.63 -11.30 -3.85
C GLU A 19 8.79 -11.37 -5.11
N MET A 20 8.26 -10.23 -5.55
CA MET A 20 7.37 -10.20 -6.71
C MET A 20 8.17 -10.02 -7.99
N GLU A 21 7.92 -10.88 -8.97
CA GLU A 21 8.55 -10.81 -10.28
C GLU A 21 7.55 -10.42 -11.37
N ASP A 22 6.26 -10.57 -11.08
CA ASP A 22 5.21 -10.27 -12.04
C ASP A 22 4.87 -8.79 -12.00
N VAL A 23 5.09 -8.11 -13.13
CA VAL A 23 4.83 -6.68 -13.24
C VAL A 23 3.37 -6.36 -12.94
N HIS A 24 2.46 -7.22 -13.40
CA HIS A 24 1.04 -7.00 -13.17
C HIS A 24 0.70 -7.02 -11.67
N ALA A 25 1.29 -7.97 -10.95
CA ALA A 25 1.10 -8.05 -9.50
C ALA A 25 1.68 -6.83 -8.80
N LEU A 26 2.83 -6.35 -9.27
CA LEU A 26 3.44 -5.15 -8.72
C LEU A 26 2.55 -3.92 -8.92
N GLN A 27 1.89 -3.82 -10.06
CA GLN A 27 0.98 -2.71 -10.32
C GLN A 27 -0.20 -2.73 -9.37
N LEU A 28 -0.75 -3.90 -9.11
CA LEU A 28 -1.85 -4.04 -8.15
C LEU A 28 -1.39 -3.68 -6.74
N LEU A 29 -0.18 -4.07 -6.39
CA LEU A 29 0.39 -3.72 -5.10
C LEU A 29 0.53 -2.21 -4.95
N LEU A 30 1.02 -1.53 -5.98
CA LEU A 30 1.15 -0.08 -5.95
C LEU A 30 -0.20 0.61 -5.78
N GLN A 31 -1.24 0.10 -6.42
CA GLN A 31 -2.58 0.64 -6.25
C GLN A 31 -3.07 0.46 -4.81
N SER A 32 -2.78 -0.68 -4.22
CA SER A 32 -3.15 -0.93 -2.82
C SER A 32 -2.44 0.04 -1.88
N ILE A 33 -1.16 0.29 -2.13
CA ILE A 33 -0.39 1.22 -1.33
C ILE A 33 -0.97 2.63 -1.45
N LYS A 34 -1.32 3.04 -2.66
CA LYS A 34 -1.93 4.35 -2.88
C LYS A 34 -3.23 4.49 -2.09
N THR A 35 -4.08 3.47 -2.14
CA THR A 35 -5.35 3.46 -1.42
C THR A 35 -5.14 3.59 0.08
N LEU A 36 -4.18 2.85 0.62
CA LEU A 36 -3.88 2.91 2.04
C LEU A 36 -3.36 4.28 2.45
N ALA A 37 -2.52 4.88 1.60
CA ALA A 37 -1.99 6.20 1.88
C ALA A 37 -3.11 7.23 1.91
N GLU A 38 -4.05 7.15 0.97
CA GLU A 38 -5.18 8.06 0.94
C GLU A 38 -6.07 7.90 2.16
N LYS A 39 -6.30 6.67 2.58
CA LYS A 39 -7.10 6.42 3.79
C LYS A 39 -6.40 6.95 5.04
N GLY A 40 -5.09 6.77 5.11
CA GLY A 40 -4.33 7.26 6.24
C GLY A 40 -4.33 8.77 6.34
N LEU A 41 -4.39 9.46 5.21
CA LEU A 41 -4.46 10.90 5.17
C LEU A 41 -5.87 11.44 5.37
N GLY A 42 -6.87 10.55 5.45
CA GLY A 42 -8.27 10.97 5.59
C GLY A 42 -8.84 11.56 4.32
N ARG A 43 -8.28 11.23 3.17
CA ARG A 43 -8.78 11.77 1.90
C ARG A 43 -10.09 11.09 1.52
N ALA A 44 -10.91 11.82 0.80
CA ALA A 44 -12.22 11.32 0.41
C ALA A 44 -12.10 10.05 -0.42
N GLN A 45 -13.03 9.17 -0.21
CA GLN A 45 -13.10 7.89 -0.89
C GLN A 45 -14.12 7.91 -2.01
#